data_5964c72ad9e9a150cd186c87d48da31e
#
_entry.id   5964c72ad9e9a150cd186c87d48da31e
#
_cell.length_a   1.000
_cell.length_b   1.000
_cell.length_c   1.000
_cell.angle_alpha   90.00
_cell.angle_beta   90.00
_cell.angle_gamma   90.00
#
_symmetry.space_group_name_H-M   'P 1'
#
loop_
_entity.id
_entity.type
_entity.pdbx_description
1 polymer ?
#
loop_
_entity_poly.entity_id
_entity_poly.type
_entity_poly.pdbx_seq_one_letter_code
_entity_poly.pdbx_strand_id
1 'polypeptide(L)'
;MPRGVDAVVEVSVTNAATDAAMLAMHGCVALYAGTAGDEVRVPLRPMMALNARWQFVLLYTVPAAAKAIAIEEVAAAAVDEAIAVGDEVGLPIHRFPLERTADAHAAVEAGAVGKVLVTIDDDPAPSIG
;
A
#
# COMPACT_ATOMS: atom_id res chain seq x y z
N MET A 1 -9.20 1.55 -25.31
CA MET A 1 -8.01 1.26 -24.51
C MET A 1 -8.31 1.63 -23.07
N PRO A 2 -7.87 0.87 -22.07
CA PRO A 2 -8.00 1.30 -20.69
C PRO A 2 -7.29 2.65 -20.51
N ARG A 3 -7.91 3.58 -19.76
CA ARG A 3 -7.40 4.95 -19.60
C ARG A 3 -6.16 5.04 -18.69
N GLY A 4 -5.68 3.95 -18.16
CA GLY A 4 -4.69 3.93 -17.10
C GLY A 4 -5.31 4.19 -15.72
N VAL A 5 -4.48 4.34 -14.69
CA VAL A 5 -4.88 4.61 -13.32
C VAL A 5 -4.62 6.07 -12.96
N ASP A 6 -5.51 6.67 -12.18
CA ASP A 6 -5.39 8.09 -11.79
C ASP A 6 -4.42 8.29 -10.61
N ALA A 7 -4.27 7.27 -9.74
CA ALA A 7 -3.37 7.31 -8.60
C ALA A 7 -2.68 5.96 -8.37
N VAL A 8 -1.41 6.02 -8.02
CA VAL A 8 -0.60 4.88 -7.57
C VAL A 8 -0.05 5.21 -6.20
N VAL A 9 -0.20 4.29 -5.25
CA VAL A 9 0.47 4.34 -3.95
C VAL A 9 1.62 3.35 -4.00
N GLU A 10 2.86 3.85 -4.02
CA GLU A 10 4.03 3.04 -4.29
C GLU A 10 4.94 2.91 -3.06
N VAL A 11 5.37 1.69 -2.80
CA VAL A 11 6.23 1.33 -1.67
C VAL A 11 7.65 0.93 -2.08
N SER A 12 7.93 0.83 -3.40
CA SER A 12 9.22 0.37 -3.89
C SER A 12 9.65 1.10 -5.15
N VAL A 13 10.80 1.74 -5.13
CA VAL A 13 11.38 2.42 -6.29
C VAL A 13 11.60 1.49 -7.50
N THR A 14 11.65 0.17 -7.28
CA THR A 14 11.84 -0.81 -8.34
C THR A 14 10.66 -0.91 -9.29
N ASN A 15 9.47 -0.48 -8.88
CA ASN A 15 8.25 -0.51 -9.66
C ASN A 15 8.06 0.73 -10.55
N ALA A 16 8.92 1.76 -10.43
CA ALA A 16 8.75 3.05 -11.09
C ALA A 16 8.49 2.97 -12.61
N ALA A 17 9.08 2.00 -13.30
CA ALA A 17 8.85 1.79 -14.74
C ALA A 17 7.43 1.27 -15.02
N THR A 18 6.91 0.39 -14.18
CA THR A 18 5.55 -0.14 -14.26
C THR A 18 4.54 0.95 -13.97
N ASP A 19 4.76 1.73 -12.90
CA ASP A 19 3.91 2.87 -12.52
C ASP A 19 3.79 3.88 -13.66
N ALA A 20 4.95 4.25 -14.24
CA ALA A 20 4.98 5.17 -15.37
C ALA A 20 4.21 4.64 -16.59
N ALA A 21 4.21 3.32 -16.82
CA ALA A 21 3.54 2.71 -17.97
C ALA A 21 2.02 2.61 -17.78
N MET A 22 1.53 2.51 -16.54
CA MET A 22 0.12 2.33 -16.24
C MET A 22 -0.63 3.64 -15.91
N LEU A 23 0.08 4.75 -15.75
CA LEU A 23 -0.49 6.01 -15.30
C LEU A 23 -1.38 6.66 -16.35
N ALA A 24 -2.53 7.17 -15.92
CA ALA A 24 -3.43 7.95 -16.75
C ALA A 24 -2.92 9.38 -16.94
N MET A 25 -3.55 10.13 -17.86
CA MET A 25 -3.31 11.56 -18.00
C MET A 25 -3.64 12.30 -16.69
N HIS A 26 -2.76 13.19 -16.25
CA HIS A 26 -2.81 13.89 -14.97
C HIS A 26 -2.69 13.00 -13.72
N GLY A 27 -2.35 11.72 -13.91
CA GLY A 27 -2.19 10.77 -12.81
C GLY A 27 -1.05 11.15 -11.85
N CYS A 28 -1.10 10.59 -10.65
CA CYS A 28 -0.15 10.83 -9.58
C CYS A 28 0.41 9.52 -9.03
N VAL A 29 1.74 9.45 -8.89
CA VAL A 29 2.39 8.41 -8.10
C VAL A 29 2.83 9.02 -6.77
N ALA A 30 2.30 8.47 -5.66
CA ALA A 30 2.72 8.83 -4.31
C ALA A 30 3.66 7.75 -3.77
N LEU A 31 4.95 8.06 -3.68
CA LEU A 31 5.98 7.18 -3.16
C LEU A 31 6.29 7.55 -1.70
N TYR A 32 6.09 6.61 -0.77
CA TYR A 32 6.28 6.88 0.65
C TYR A 32 7.28 5.93 1.34
N ALA A 33 7.92 5.04 0.61
CA ALA A 33 8.95 4.16 1.13
C ALA A 33 10.21 4.18 0.26
N GLY A 34 11.35 3.95 0.89
CA GLY A 34 12.65 3.89 0.25
C GLY A 34 13.77 3.92 1.29
N THR A 35 14.97 3.63 0.84
CA THR A 35 16.19 3.65 1.66
C THR A 35 17.18 4.71 1.17
N ALA A 36 18.16 5.03 2.00
CA ALA A 36 19.21 5.97 1.60
C ALA A 36 19.97 5.44 0.36
N GLY A 37 20.02 6.26 -0.68
CA GLY A 37 20.66 5.92 -1.94
C GLY A 37 19.73 5.39 -3.03
N ASP A 38 18.46 5.14 -2.72
CA ASP A 38 17.47 4.80 -3.74
C ASP A 38 17.23 5.99 -4.68
N GLU A 39 17.06 5.69 -5.96
CA GLU A 39 16.77 6.67 -7.00
C GLU A 39 15.54 6.25 -7.80
N VAL A 40 14.66 7.19 -8.10
CA VAL A 40 13.53 6.97 -9.02
C VAL A 40 13.93 7.39 -10.42
N ARG A 41 13.84 6.47 -11.38
CA ARG A 41 14.11 6.73 -12.79
C ARG A 41 12.83 6.58 -13.60
N VAL A 42 12.38 7.67 -14.20
CA VAL A 42 11.16 7.72 -15.01
C VAL A 42 11.42 8.28 -16.40
N PRO A 43 10.69 7.85 -17.43
CA PRO A 43 10.87 8.34 -18.80
C PRO A 43 10.30 9.76 -18.93
N LEU A 44 11.15 10.77 -19.01
CA LEU A 44 10.76 12.19 -18.98
C LEU A 44 9.66 12.54 -19.99
N ARG A 45 9.85 12.21 -21.29
CA ARG A 45 8.89 12.59 -22.34
C ARG A 45 7.51 11.98 -22.19
N PRO A 46 7.36 10.67 -21.87
CA PRO A 46 6.06 10.09 -21.51
C PRO A 46 5.41 10.79 -20.32
N MET A 47 6.16 11.08 -19.25
CA MET A 47 5.61 11.77 -18.07
C MET A 47 5.14 13.20 -18.39
N MET A 48 5.88 13.92 -19.24
CA MET A 48 5.45 15.23 -19.74
C MET A 48 4.16 15.13 -20.58
N ALA A 49 4.05 14.14 -21.45
CA ALA A 49 2.86 13.94 -22.28
C ALA A 49 1.60 13.64 -21.46
N LEU A 50 1.77 12.97 -20.33
CA LEU A 50 0.68 12.68 -19.39
C LEU A 50 0.40 13.82 -18.41
N ASN A 51 1.25 14.87 -18.34
CA ASN A 51 1.24 15.84 -17.24
C ASN A 51 1.22 15.14 -15.87
N ALA A 52 2.01 14.06 -15.74
CA ALA A 52 2.07 13.20 -14.57
C ALA A 52 2.71 13.93 -13.39
N ARG A 53 2.33 13.50 -12.18
CA ARG A 53 2.93 13.97 -10.93
C ARG A 53 3.59 12.81 -10.20
N TRP A 54 4.78 13.09 -9.64
CA TRP A 54 5.49 12.18 -8.74
C TRP A 54 5.69 12.91 -7.42
N GLN A 55 5.05 12.41 -6.38
CA GLN A 55 5.10 13.00 -5.05
C GLN A 55 5.84 12.06 -4.10
N PHE A 56 6.92 12.56 -3.53
CA PHE A 56 7.67 11.86 -2.50
C PHE A 56 7.11 12.25 -1.14
N VAL A 57 6.75 11.27 -0.33
CA VAL A 57 6.07 11.48 0.95
C VAL A 57 6.92 10.91 2.07
N LEU A 58 7.37 11.76 2.97
CA LEU A 58 7.90 11.36 4.27
C LEU A 58 6.85 11.66 5.33
N LEU A 59 6.16 10.63 5.81
CA LEU A 59 5.00 10.78 6.70
C LEU A 59 5.29 11.63 7.95
N TYR A 60 6.51 11.56 8.47
CA TYR A 60 6.94 12.34 9.65
C TYR A 60 6.91 13.84 9.42
N THR A 61 7.09 14.31 8.20
CA THR A 61 7.09 15.74 7.84
C THR A 61 5.76 16.24 7.29
N VAL A 62 4.78 15.35 7.09
CA VAL A 62 3.43 15.72 6.63
C VAL A 62 2.72 16.52 7.75
N PRO A 63 2.08 17.67 7.44
CA PRO A 63 1.35 18.44 8.42
C PRO A 63 0.27 17.63 9.15
N ALA A 64 0.09 17.87 10.45
CA ALA A 64 -0.87 17.13 11.27
C ALA A 64 -2.30 17.20 10.72
N ALA A 65 -2.73 18.36 10.20
CA ALA A 65 -4.05 18.53 9.60
C ALA A 65 -4.26 17.61 8.37
N ALA A 66 -3.25 17.48 7.50
CA ALA A 66 -3.34 16.59 6.33
C ALA A 66 -3.40 15.10 6.76
N LYS A 67 -2.65 14.73 7.80
CA LYS A 67 -2.73 13.37 8.38
C LYS A 67 -4.10 13.09 8.99
N ALA A 68 -4.69 14.04 9.69
CA ALA A 68 -6.03 13.88 10.26
C ALA A 68 -7.09 13.61 9.17
N ILE A 69 -7.08 14.42 8.10
CA ILE A 69 -7.97 14.23 6.95
C ILE A 69 -7.76 12.84 6.32
N ALA A 70 -6.52 12.44 6.08
CA ALA A 70 -6.23 11.13 5.51
C ALA A 70 -6.71 9.97 6.39
N ILE A 71 -6.60 10.09 7.72
CA ILE A 71 -7.12 9.09 8.66
C ILE A 71 -8.64 8.99 8.56
N GLU A 72 -9.34 10.12 8.51
CA GLU A 72 -10.81 10.16 8.38
C GLU A 72 -11.25 9.52 7.06
N GLU A 73 -10.60 9.85 5.94
CA GLU A 73 -10.92 9.30 4.62
C GLU A 73 -10.65 7.78 4.53
N VAL A 74 -9.53 7.31 5.07
CA VAL A 74 -9.22 5.86 5.11
C VAL A 74 -10.20 5.12 6.01
N ALA A 75 -10.58 5.69 7.16
CA ALA A 75 -11.56 5.08 8.04
C ALA A 75 -12.94 5.00 7.37
N ALA A 76 -13.37 6.04 6.66
CA ALA A 76 -14.61 6.04 5.89
C ALA A 76 -14.58 4.97 4.78
N ALA A 77 -13.49 4.88 4.01
CA ALA A 77 -13.33 3.88 2.97
C ALA A 77 -13.36 2.43 3.52
N ALA A 78 -12.86 2.22 4.74
CA ALA A 78 -12.94 0.92 5.41
C ALA A 78 -14.37 0.59 5.85
N VAL A 79 -15.12 1.58 6.36
CA VAL A 79 -16.54 1.42 6.74
C VAL A 79 -17.41 1.13 5.52
N ASP A 80 -17.11 1.79 4.39
CA ASP A 80 -17.82 1.63 3.13
C ASP A 80 -17.40 0.36 2.35
N GLU A 81 -16.56 -0.50 2.96
CA GLU A 81 -16.00 -1.73 2.34
C GLU A 81 -15.23 -1.47 1.03
N ALA A 82 -14.80 -0.24 0.79
CA ALA A 82 -14.02 0.13 -0.38
C ALA A 82 -12.55 -0.34 -0.27
N ILE A 83 -12.09 -0.67 0.94
CA ILE A 83 -10.79 -1.29 1.22
C ILE A 83 -11.06 -2.70 1.74
N ALA A 84 -11.02 -3.68 0.84
CA ALA A 84 -11.24 -5.08 1.19
C ALA A 84 -9.93 -5.80 1.55
N VAL A 85 -10.03 -6.74 2.49
CA VAL A 85 -8.97 -7.68 2.88
C VAL A 85 -9.57 -9.08 2.99
N GLY A 86 -8.76 -10.10 2.88
CA GLY A 86 -9.18 -11.49 2.95
C GLY A 86 -8.84 -12.29 1.70
N ASP A 87 -9.13 -13.58 1.75
CA ASP A 87 -8.77 -14.53 0.67
C ASP A 87 -9.48 -14.20 -0.65
N GLU A 88 -10.71 -13.72 -0.58
CA GLU A 88 -11.54 -13.41 -1.76
C GLU A 88 -10.94 -12.31 -2.65
N VAL A 89 -10.17 -11.40 -2.06
CA VAL A 89 -9.48 -10.32 -2.78
C VAL A 89 -7.98 -10.57 -2.93
N GLY A 90 -7.51 -11.78 -2.62
CA GLY A 90 -6.10 -12.14 -2.72
C GLY A 90 -5.20 -11.51 -1.66
N LEU A 91 -5.78 -11.03 -0.56
CA LEU A 91 -5.08 -10.41 0.58
C LEU A 91 -5.40 -11.16 1.88
N PRO A 92 -4.94 -12.42 2.03
CA PRO A 92 -5.24 -13.26 3.18
C PRO A 92 -4.75 -12.66 4.50
N ILE A 93 -5.44 -13.00 5.59
CA ILE A 93 -5.03 -12.64 6.95
C ILE A 93 -4.47 -13.88 7.63
N HIS A 94 -3.15 -13.89 7.83
CA HIS A 94 -2.45 -14.95 8.57
C HIS A 94 -2.45 -14.60 10.05
N ARG A 95 -2.99 -15.48 10.91
CA ARG A 95 -3.07 -15.27 12.35
C ARG A 95 -2.16 -16.24 13.08
N PHE A 96 -1.37 -15.70 14.00
CA PHE A 96 -0.49 -16.48 14.87
C PHE A 96 -0.82 -16.12 16.33
N PRO A 97 -0.90 -17.08 17.25
CA PRO A 97 -1.02 -16.77 18.66
C PRO A 97 0.28 -16.13 19.18
N LEU A 98 0.21 -15.43 20.30
CA LEU A 98 1.34 -14.68 20.86
C LEU A 98 2.58 -15.56 21.06
N GLU A 99 2.39 -16.81 21.49
CA GLU A 99 3.47 -17.79 21.71
C GLU A 99 4.22 -18.17 20.43
N ARG A 100 3.59 -17.92 19.27
CA ARG A 100 4.15 -18.17 17.94
C ARG A 100 4.59 -16.91 17.20
N THR A 101 4.92 -15.84 17.93
CA THR A 101 5.39 -14.58 17.33
C THR A 101 6.61 -14.77 16.43
N ALA A 102 7.53 -15.68 16.78
CA ALA A 102 8.68 -16.00 15.95
C ALA A 102 8.27 -16.55 14.56
N ASP A 103 7.21 -17.39 14.51
CA ASP A 103 6.69 -17.92 13.25
C ASP A 103 6.01 -16.82 12.42
N ALA A 104 5.34 -15.86 13.08
CA ALA A 104 4.77 -14.69 12.40
C ALA A 104 5.86 -13.85 11.73
N HIS A 105 6.99 -13.60 12.41
CA HIS A 105 8.13 -12.92 11.82
C HIS A 105 8.72 -13.70 10.64
N ALA A 106 8.92 -15.01 10.81
CA ALA A 106 9.43 -15.87 9.74
C ALA A 106 8.52 -15.85 8.49
N ALA A 107 7.19 -15.82 8.68
CA ALA A 107 6.23 -15.72 7.58
C ALA A 107 6.40 -14.40 6.81
N VAL A 108 6.58 -13.27 7.51
CA VAL A 108 6.84 -11.96 6.89
C VAL A 108 8.16 -11.96 6.12
N GLU A 109 9.22 -12.50 6.72
CA GLU A 109 10.55 -12.62 6.09
C GLU A 109 10.53 -13.52 4.85
N ALA A 110 9.68 -14.55 4.86
CA ALA A 110 9.45 -15.43 3.71
C ALA A 110 8.57 -14.78 2.60
N GLY A 111 8.10 -13.54 2.79
CA GLY A 111 7.30 -12.81 1.81
C GLY A 111 5.83 -13.22 1.77
N ALA A 112 5.23 -13.56 2.91
CA ALA A 112 3.80 -13.86 2.98
C ALA A 112 2.96 -12.75 2.33
N VAL A 113 2.11 -13.13 1.37
CA VAL A 113 1.15 -12.20 0.77
C VAL A 113 0.00 -11.98 1.73
N GLY A 114 -0.45 -10.73 1.84
CA GLY A 114 -1.54 -10.35 2.74
C GLY A 114 -1.04 -9.77 4.06
N LYS A 115 -1.79 -10.00 5.15
CA LYS A 115 -1.48 -9.42 6.47
C LYS A 115 -1.15 -10.50 7.49
N VAL A 116 -0.02 -10.36 8.15
CA VAL A 116 0.35 -11.22 9.29
C VAL A 116 -0.02 -10.51 10.59
N LEU A 117 -0.84 -11.14 11.42
CA LEU A 117 -1.30 -10.65 12.71
C LEU A 117 -0.88 -11.60 13.83
N VAL A 118 -0.51 -11.04 14.97
CA VAL A 118 -0.37 -11.78 16.23
C VAL A 118 -1.60 -11.51 17.08
N THR A 119 -2.28 -12.59 17.52
CA THR A 119 -3.45 -12.52 18.40
C THR A 119 -3.03 -12.68 19.86
N ILE A 120 -3.58 -11.84 20.72
CA ILE A 120 -3.23 -11.79 22.15
C ILE A 120 -4.28 -12.55 22.99
N ASP A 121 -5.52 -12.66 22.48
CA ASP A 121 -6.63 -13.32 23.16
C ASP A 121 -6.91 -14.70 22.55
N ASP A 122 -7.38 -15.63 23.40
CA ASP A 122 -7.88 -16.97 23.02
C ASP A 122 -9.23 -16.92 22.27
N ASP A 123 -9.61 -15.77 21.71
CA ASP A 123 -10.88 -15.67 20.98
C ASP A 123 -10.74 -16.44 19.66
N PRO A 124 -11.42 -17.59 19.50
CA PRO A 124 -11.37 -18.31 18.24
C PRO A 124 -11.92 -17.40 17.16
N ALA A 125 -11.12 -17.18 16.12
CA ALA A 125 -11.50 -16.37 14.97
C ALA A 125 -12.97 -16.67 14.58
N PRO A 126 -13.82 -15.65 14.35
CA PRO A 126 -15.17 -15.91 13.87
C PRO A 126 -15.05 -16.76 12.62
N SER A 127 -15.58 -17.98 12.68
CA SER A 127 -15.75 -18.83 11.53
C SER A 127 -16.74 -18.12 10.60
N ILE A 128 -16.24 -17.45 9.61
CA ILE A 128 -17.06 -16.91 8.53
C ILE A 128 -17.52 -18.14 7.74
N GLY A 129 -18.80 -18.52 7.94
CA GLY A 129 -19.49 -19.53 7.16
C GLY A 129 -19.88 -19.03 5.79
#